data_a2fba23ac9d388fcfbbe76081108993a
#
_entry.id   a2fba23ac9d388fcfbbe76081108993a
#
_cell.length_a   1.000
_cell.length_b   1.000
_cell.length_c   1.000
_cell.angle_alpha   90.00
_cell.angle_beta   90.00
_cell.angle_gamma   90.00
#
_symmetry.space_group_name_H-M   'P 1'
#
loop_
_entity.id
_entity.type
_entity.pdbx_description
1 polymer ?
#
loop_
_entity_poly.entity_id
_entity_poly.type
_entity_poly.pdbx_seq_one_letter_code
_entity_poly.pdbx_strand_id
1 'polypeptide(L)'
;MVSLYGGGSWVNYGWELFEHVIDARAASMGNATTGYYYKSPTSSLINPIFSSRSIRDVSITHQSRFAGIVNSDLVSFQLDRNNHSLQFNFLYEGIGQIPDTRSMLLDWGNDGQFGTNDIGEGNGVLDEGERLDIEKLKYFSQHQFGMHGAFVKSFRTFPFGFGMKILSSVINNHSALGIGFDIGLLKKIRIVDIGLVLRNFPASGLIWDNGSIENSFSSFSIGAHHASNINGIKFFVIHSMINCDIGFSNRHIDSQFKSGSLSIDTSFGFEGIYKDRLFFRLGRNNLSSATGGLGIKWNNYGIDYAFLSLNSVAGLGSHHLISLNFSLDWVLEKLYGSR
;
A
#
# COMPACT_ATOMS: atom_id res chain seq x y z
N MET A 1 21.31 2.73 38.08
CA MET A 1 21.48 3.59 36.89
C MET A 1 21.39 2.65 35.68
N VAL A 2 20.16 2.35 35.25
CA VAL A 2 19.90 1.46 34.10
C VAL A 2 19.84 2.34 32.88
N SER A 3 20.85 2.21 32.03
CA SER A 3 20.89 2.87 30.71
C SER A 3 19.91 2.19 29.81
N LEU A 4 18.73 2.78 29.62
CA LEU A 4 17.78 2.46 28.55
C LEU A 4 18.37 2.96 27.24
N TYR A 5 19.22 2.16 26.61
CA TYR A 5 19.42 2.26 25.16
C TYR A 5 18.21 1.61 24.46
N GLY A 6 17.12 2.32 24.49
CA GLY A 6 16.05 2.09 23.55
C GLY A 6 16.48 2.61 22.18
N GLY A 7 17.17 1.79 21.41
CA GLY A 7 17.28 2.00 19.98
C GLY A 7 15.87 1.88 19.42
N GLY A 8 15.18 3.00 19.27
CA GLY A 8 13.86 3.04 18.67
C GLY A 8 13.94 2.45 17.27
N SER A 9 13.44 1.25 17.09
CA SER A 9 13.13 0.74 15.78
C SER A 9 11.98 1.62 15.26
N TRP A 10 12.29 2.54 14.39
CA TRP A 10 11.30 3.37 13.72
C TRP A 10 10.53 2.47 12.76
N VAL A 11 9.37 2.03 13.16
CA VAL A 11 8.45 1.31 12.29
C VAL A 11 7.51 2.36 11.71
N ASN A 12 7.53 2.52 10.40
CA ASN A 12 6.73 3.51 9.67
C ASN A 12 5.30 3.02 9.49
N TYR A 13 4.52 2.91 10.55
CA TYR A 13 3.16 2.35 10.47
C TYR A 13 2.15 3.21 9.70
N GLY A 14 2.36 4.53 9.63
CA GLY A 14 1.36 5.43 9.05
C GLY A 14 1.40 5.49 7.52
N TRP A 15 2.58 5.61 6.94
CA TRP A 15 2.75 5.86 5.51
C TRP A 15 2.62 4.62 4.63
N GLU A 16 2.60 3.45 5.23
CA GLU A 16 2.40 2.15 4.57
C GLU A 16 1.05 2.04 3.87
N LEU A 17 0.02 2.80 4.31
CA LEU A 17 -1.27 2.87 3.65
C LEU A 17 -1.12 3.12 2.13
N PHE A 18 -0.23 4.02 1.72
CA PHE A 18 0.02 4.36 0.32
C PHE A 18 0.84 3.31 -0.45
N GLU A 19 1.38 2.32 0.23
CA GLU A 19 2.15 1.21 -0.36
C GLU A 19 1.34 -0.09 -0.43
N HIS A 20 0.44 -0.32 0.54
CA HIS A 20 -0.36 -1.54 0.65
C HIS A 20 -1.71 -1.45 -0.05
N VAL A 21 -2.35 -0.28 -0.03
CA VAL A 21 -3.67 -0.09 -0.62
C VAL A 21 -3.51 0.28 -2.08
N ILE A 22 -3.55 -0.74 -2.92
CA ILE A 22 -3.36 -0.67 -4.37
C ILE A 22 -4.50 -1.38 -5.09
N ASP A 23 -4.60 -1.22 -6.41
CA ASP A 23 -5.61 -1.94 -7.19
C ASP A 23 -5.23 -3.42 -7.41
N ALA A 24 -6.24 -4.25 -7.72
CA ALA A 24 -6.06 -5.68 -7.94
C ALA A 24 -5.13 -5.96 -9.13
N ARG A 25 -5.09 -5.07 -10.14
CA ARG A 25 -4.22 -5.26 -11.30
C ARG A 25 -2.75 -5.13 -10.93
N ALA A 26 -2.36 -4.08 -10.22
CA ALA A 26 -0.98 -3.91 -9.75
C ALA A 26 -0.59 -4.98 -8.74
N ALA A 27 -1.47 -5.29 -7.78
CA ALA A 27 -1.24 -6.33 -6.77
C ALA A 27 -0.94 -7.70 -7.39
N SER A 28 -1.71 -8.09 -8.41
CA SER A 28 -1.54 -9.38 -9.09
C SER A 28 -0.22 -9.51 -9.85
N MET A 29 0.43 -8.39 -10.20
CA MET A 29 1.74 -8.33 -10.83
C MET A 29 2.88 -8.09 -9.81
N GLY A 30 2.67 -8.45 -8.53
CA GLY A 30 3.67 -8.29 -7.49
C GLY A 30 4.00 -6.83 -7.17
N ASN A 31 3.16 -5.89 -7.56
CA ASN A 31 3.40 -4.44 -7.47
C ASN A 31 4.65 -3.95 -8.24
N ALA A 32 5.13 -4.73 -9.22
CA ALA A 32 6.34 -4.46 -9.99
C ALA A 32 6.10 -3.43 -11.12
N THR A 33 5.20 -2.46 -10.94
CA THR A 33 4.69 -1.61 -12.03
C THR A 33 5.27 -0.20 -12.04
N THR A 34 6.38 0.08 -11.34
CA THR A 34 7.04 1.41 -11.32
C THR A 34 7.43 1.90 -12.72
N GLY A 35 7.81 1.01 -13.64
CA GLY A 35 8.09 1.31 -15.05
C GLY A 35 6.93 1.04 -16.00
N TYR A 36 5.81 0.49 -15.53
CA TYR A 36 4.70 0.04 -16.36
C TYR A 36 3.43 0.84 -16.13
N TYR A 37 3.08 1.65 -17.15
CA TYR A 37 1.80 2.34 -17.17
C TYR A 37 0.68 1.41 -17.67
N TYR A 38 -0.08 0.86 -16.75
CA TYR A 38 -1.13 -0.14 -17.04
C TYR A 38 -2.53 0.45 -17.24
N LYS A 39 -2.63 1.74 -17.59
CA LYS A 39 -3.87 2.43 -17.93
C LYS A 39 -4.96 2.32 -16.85
N SER A 40 -4.61 2.65 -15.61
CA SER A 40 -5.55 2.76 -14.49
C SER A 40 -5.39 4.13 -13.81
N PRO A 41 -6.46 4.75 -13.31
CA PRO A 41 -6.35 5.99 -12.53
C PRO A 41 -5.58 5.79 -11.21
N THR A 42 -5.42 4.55 -10.73
CA THR A 42 -4.62 4.21 -9.55
C THR A 42 -3.11 4.26 -9.80
N SER A 43 -2.68 4.23 -11.06
CA SER A 43 -1.26 4.10 -11.43
C SER A 43 -0.36 5.21 -10.88
N SER A 44 -0.92 6.41 -10.61
CA SER A 44 -0.17 7.52 -10.02
C SER A 44 0.27 7.28 -8.58
N LEU A 45 -0.40 6.39 -7.83
CA LEU A 45 0.08 5.95 -6.50
C LEU A 45 1.43 5.24 -6.59
N ILE A 46 1.65 4.51 -7.68
CA ILE A 46 2.89 3.77 -7.89
C ILE A 46 3.97 4.70 -8.46
N ASN A 47 3.61 5.48 -9.49
CA ASN A 47 4.54 6.47 -10.07
C ASN A 47 3.76 7.72 -10.49
N PRO A 48 3.98 8.87 -9.85
CA PRO A 48 3.25 10.11 -10.14
C PRO A 48 3.32 10.58 -11.59
N ILE A 49 4.36 10.18 -12.36
CA ILE A 49 4.49 10.52 -13.78
C ILE A 49 3.33 9.98 -14.64
N PHE A 50 2.67 8.92 -14.18
CA PHE A 50 1.56 8.30 -14.90
C PHE A 50 0.31 9.19 -14.96
N SER A 51 0.22 10.21 -14.11
CA SER A 51 -0.84 11.22 -14.19
C SER A 51 -0.78 12.08 -15.48
N SER A 52 0.31 11.99 -16.25
CA SER A 52 0.41 12.64 -17.57
C SER A 52 -0.47 12.00 -18.64
N ARG A 53 -0.96 10.79 -18.39
CA ARG A 53 -1.76 10.02 -19.34
C ARG A 53 -3.23 10.24 -19.03
N SER A 54 -3.98 10.78 -19.98
CA SER A 54 -5.42 10.96 -19.81
C SER A 54 -6.13 9.60 -19.72
N ILE A 55 -6.84 9.40 -18.62
CA ILE A 55 -7.70 8.24 -18.38
C ILE A 55 -9.04 8.77 -17.88
N ARG A 56 -10.09 8.51 -18.63
CA ARG A 56 -11.45 8.86 -18.23
C ARG A 56 -12.16 7.66 -17.61
N ASP A 57 -11.50 7.09 -16.60
CA ASP A 57 -12.01 5.95 -15.84
C ASP A 57 -12.05 6.31 -14.35
N VAL A 58 -13.00 5.72 -13.64
CA VAL A 58 -13.07 5.66 -12.17
C VAL A 58 -12.77 4.23 -11.77
N SER A 59 -11.90 4.05 -10.80
CA SER A 59 -11.56 2.73 -10.22
C SER A 59 -11.97 2.68 -8.76
N ILE A 60 -12.60 1.58 -8.36
CA ILE A 60 -12.97 1.28 -6.97
C ILE A 60 -12.38 -0.08 -6.64
N THR A 61 -11.59 -0.16 -5.60
CA THR A 61 -10.96 -1.40 -5.15
C THR A 61 -11.33 -1.67 -3.70
N HIS A 62 -11.70 -2.91 -3.42
CA HIS A 62 -11.82 -3.45 -2.07
C HIS A 62 -10.77 -4.52 -1.86
N GLN A 63 -10.08 -4.45 -0.73
CA GLN A 63 -9.04 -5.38 -0.31
C GLN A 63 -9.34 -5.95 1.06
N SER A 64 -9.34 -7.28 1.17
CA SER A 64 -9.45 -8.01 2.42
C SER A 64 -8.15 -8.75 2.71
N ARG A 65 -7.56 -8.48 3.86
CA ARG A 65 -6.28 -9.04 4.30
C ARG A 65 -6.44 -9.75 5.64
N PHE A 66 -5.55 -10.73 5.89
CA PHE A 66 -5.50 -11.46 7.16
C PHE A 66 -6.86 -12.03 7.55
N ALA A 67 -7.47 -12.80 6.63
CA ALA A 67 -8.81 -13.41 6.82
C ALA A 67 -9.91 -12.39 7.17
N GLY A 68 -9.83 -11.16 6.65
CA GLY A 68 -10.84 -10.11 6.86
C GLY A 68 -10.63 -9.23 8.09
N ILE A 69 -9.54 -9.40 8.83
CA ILE A 69 -9.20 -8.55 9.98
C ILE A 69 -8.91 -7.12 9.52
N VAL A 70 -8.17 -6.97 8.41
CA VAL A 70 -7.83 -5.68 7.82
C VAL A 70 -8.59 -5.51 6.52
N ASN A 71 -9.40 -4.48 6.43
CA ASN A 71 -10.15 -4.12 5.24
C ASN A 71 -9.69 -2.75 4.73
N SER A 72 -9.46 -2.66 3.42
CA SER A 72 -9.00 -1.42 2.80
C SER A 72 -9.79 -1.16 1.53
N ASP A 73 -10.06 0.11 1.27
CA ASP A 73 -10.79 0.59 0.11
C ASP A 73 -9.99 1.69 -0.59
N LEU A 74 -10.04 1.68 -1.92
CA LEU A 74 -9.39 2.66 -2.77
C LEU A 74 -10.37 3.14 -3.83
N VAL A 75 -10.54 4.45 -3.93
CA VAL A 75 -11.29 5.11 -5.00
C VAL A 75 -10.35 6.05 -5.75
N SER A 76 -10.27 5.88 -7.07
CA SER A 76 -9.36 6.64 -7.91
C SER A 76 -10.06 7.17 -9.14
N PHE A 77 -9.75 8.41 -9.52
CA PHE A 77 -10.23 9.03 -10.74
C PHE A 77 -9.25 10.11 -11.22
N GLN A 78 -9.44 10.53 -12.46
CA GLN A 78 -8.65 11.59 -13.07
C GLN A 78 -9.56 12.74 -13.52
N LEU A 79 -9.09 13.95 -13.31
CA LEU A 79 -9.68 15.17 -13.82
C LEU A 79 -8.74 15.80 -14.86
N ASP A 80 -9.26 15.98 -16.07
CA ASP A 80 -8.53 16.64 -17.14
C ASP A 80 -9.09 18.06 -17.34
N ARG A 81 -8.21 19.05 -17.30
CA ARG A 81 -8.56 20.46 -17.54
C ARG A 81 -7.42 21.17 -18.28
N ASN A 82 -7.75 21.77 -19.45
CA ASN A 82 -6.82 22.61 -20.19
C ASN A 82 -5.41 22.02 -20.39
N ASN A 83 -5.30 20.80 -20.92
CA ASN A 83 -4.06 20.03 -21.10
C ASN A 83 -3.30 19.68 -19.81
N HIS A 84 -3.91 19.83 -18.65
CA HIS A 84 -3.39 19.35 -17.37
C HIS A 84 -4.28 18.22 -16.88
N SER A 85 -3.63 17.13 -16.45
CA SER A 85 -4.30 15.99 -15.83
C SER A 85 -3.91 15.93 -14.37
N LEU A 86 -4.93 15.80 -13.51
CA LEU A 86 -4.79 15.61 -12.08
C LEU A 86 -5.39 14.24 -11.73
N GLN A 87 -4.61 13.35 -11.16
CA GLN A 87 -5.12 12.10 -10.62
C GLN A 87 -5.31 12.21 -9.11
N PHE A 88 -6.44 11.68 -8.65
CA PHE A 88 -6.79 11.61 -7.23
C PHE A 88 -7.03 10.18 -6.82
N ASN A 89 -6.53 9.84 -5.64
CA ASN A 89 -6.71 8.55 -4.99
C ASN A 89 -7.12 8.80 -3.54
N PHE A 90 -8.22 8.20 -3.14
CA PHE A 90 -8.74 8.21 -1.78
C PHE A 90 -8.63 6.81 -1.22
N LEU A 91 -7.93 6.68 -0.11
CA LEU A 91 -7.59 5.42 0.52
C LEU A 91 -8.22 5.36 1.90
N TYR A 92 -8.71 4.21 2.25
CA TYR A 92 -9.15 3.89 3.60
C TYR A 92 -8.58 2.53 4.02
N GLU A 93 -8.21 2.41 5.27
CA GLU A 93 -7.88 1.14 5.90
C GLU A 93 -8.41 1.12 7.32
N GLY A 94 -9.05 0.01 7.69
CA GLY A 94 -9.63 -0.16 9.01
C GLY A 94 -9.33 -1.53 9.60
N ILE A 95 -9.05 -1.52 10.91
CA ILE A 95 -8.94 -2.70 11.76
C ILE A 95 -9.92 -2.51 12.90
N GLY A 96 -10.92 -3.39 12.96
CA GLY A 96 -11.87 -3.42 14.06
C GLY A 96 -11.49 -4.44 15.13
N GLN A 97 -12.04 -4.25 16.32
CA GLN A 97 -11.95 -5.23 17.42
C GLN A 97 -10.50 -5.66 17.77
N ILE A 98 -9.60 -4.68 17.88
CA ILE A 98 -8.25 -4.93 18.40
C ILE A 98 -8.36 -5.17 19.91
N PRO A 99 -7.95 -6.32 20.45
CA PRO A 99 -8.07 -6.59 21.88
C PRO A 99 -7.10 -5.72 22.69
N ASP A 100 -7.65 -4.99 23.67
CA ASP A 100 -6.88 -4.26 24.67
C ASP A 100 -6.73 -5.12 25.92
N THR A 101 -5.56 -5.71 26.06
CA THR A 101 -5.23 -6.64 27.15
C THR A 101 -4.59 -5.95 28.36
N ARG A 102 -4.34 -4.64 28.31
CA ARG A 102 -3.61 -3.90 29.36
C ARG A 102 -4.28 -3.92 30.73
N SER A 103 -5.60 -4.05 30.76
CA SER A 103 -6.37 -4.10 32.02
C SER A 103 -6.76 -5.52 32.46
N MET A 104 -6.36 -6.55 31.71
CA MET A 104 -6.72 -7.93 31.99
C MET A 104 -5.85 -8.57 33.06
N LEU A 105 -4.59 -8.12 33.22
CA LEU A 105 -3.67 -8.70 34.18
C LEU A 105 -4.21 -8.48 35.61
N LEU A 106 -4.35 -9.56 36.35
CA LEU A 106 -4.50 -9.57 37.79
C LEU A 106 -3.07 -9.75 38.36
N ASP A 107 -2.38 -8.62 38.45
CA ASP A 107 -0.99 -8.50 38.91
C ASP A 107 -0.94 -8.63 40.43
N TRP A 108 -1.17 -9.87 40.91
CA TRP A 108 -1.35 -10.23 42.34
C TRP A 108 -0.16 -11.01 42.90
N GLY A 109 0.93 -11.11 42.11
CA GLY A 109 2.14 -11.82 42.51
C GLY A 109 2.01 -13.35 42.59
N ASN A 110 3.01 -14.00 43.12
CA ASN A 110 3.15 -15.46 43.10
C ASN A 110 2.11 -16.18 43.96
N ASP A 111 1.56 -15.53 44.99
CA ASP A 111 0.54 -16.14 45.84
C ASP A 111 -0.87 -15.99 45.31
N GLY A 112 -1.04 -15.20 44.23
CA GLY A 112 -2.33 -14.96 43.54
C GLY A 112 -3.36 -14.23 44.40
N GLN A 113 -2.93 -13.45 45.44
CA GLN A 113 -3.77 -12.65 46.29
C GLN A 113 -3.39 -11.18 46.20
N PHE A 114 -4.38 -10.32 46.02
CA PHE A 114 -4.18 -8.87 45.90
C PHE A 114 -3.77 -8.24 47.25
N GLY A 115 -2.73 -7.44 47.25
CA GLY A 115 -2.35 -6.59 48.38
C GLY A 115 -1.51 -7.30 49.44
N THR A 116 -0.85 -8.40 49.11
CA THR A 116 0.08 -9.11 50.00
C THR A 116 1.51 -8.62 49.92
N ASN A 117 1.81 -7.81 48.87
CA ASN A 117 3.15 -7.30 48.55
C ASN A 117 4.19 -8.43 48.40
N ASP A 118 3.79 -9.56 47.86
CA ASP A 118 4.70 -10.64 47.57
C ASP A 118 5.51 -10.41 46.29
N ILE A 119 6.38 -11.37 45.95
CA ILE A 119 7.23 -11.25 44.76
C ILE A 119 6.37 -11.30 43.49
N GLY A 120 6.52 -10.26 42.65
CA GLY A 120 5.80 -10.13 41.36
C GLY A 120 4.60 -9.19 41.41
N GLU A 121 4.00 -8.92 42.58
CA GLU A 121 2.81 -8.07 42.69
C GLU A 121 3.10 -6.63 42.25
N GLY A 122 2.27 -6.11 41.30
CA GLY A 122 2.37 -4.73 40.81
C GLY A 122 3.52 -4.46 39.83
N ASN A 123 4.14 -5.48 39.23
CA ASN A 123 5.28 -5.34 38.35
C ASN A 123 4.87 -5.13 36.86
N GLY A 124 3.61 -5.34 36.52
CA GLY A 124 3.06 -5.19 35.15
C GLY A 124 3.43 -6.31 34.17
N VAL A 125 3.97 -7.42 34.67
CA VAL A 125 4.36 -8.59 33.88
C VAL A 125 3.55 -9.78 34.35
N LEU A 126 3.12 -10.64 33.43
CA LEU A 126 2.42 -11.89 33.78
C LEU A 126 3.43 -12.90 34.33
N ASP A 127 3.43 -13.10 35.66
CA ASP A 127 4.26 -14.05 36.34
C ASP A 127 3.57 -15.40 36.59
N GLU A 128 4.34 -16.39 37.06
CA GLU A 128 3.81 -17.72 37.40
C GLU A 128 2.84 -17.60 38.59
N GLY A 129 1.59 -18.07 38.43
CA GLY A 129 0.54 -17.98 39.44
C GLY A 129 -0.47 -16.88 39.22
N GLU A 130 -0.15 -15.88 38.42
CA GLU A 130 -1.06 -14.79 38.05
C GLU A 130 -2.08 -15.18 36.99
N ARG A 131 -3.13 -14.41 36.87
CA ARG A 131 -4.28 -14.69 36.01
C ARG A 131 -4.65 -13.49 35.16
N LEU A 132 -5.27 -13.80 34.01
CA LEU A 132 -5.91 -12.82 33.17
C LEU A 132 -7.41 -12.84 33.41
N ASP A 133 -7.97 -11.68 33.69
CA ASP A 133 -9.41 -11.46 33.82
C ASP A 133 -10.00 -11.15 32.43
N ILE A 134 -10.63 -12.14 31.83
CA ILE A 134 -11.22 -12.03 30.49
C ILE A 134 -12.41 -11.03 30.48
N GLU A 135 -13.09 -10.82 31.62
CA GLU A 135 -14.19 -9.87 31.69
C GLU A 135 -13.73 -8.41 31.55
N LYS A 136 -12.44 -8.14 31.78
CA LYS A 136 -11.81 -6.84 31.58
C LYS A 136 -11.30 -6.59 30.18
N LEU A 137 -11.43 -7.56 29.27
CA LEU A 137 -11.06 -7.40 27.87
C LEU A 137 -11.89 -6.30 27.22
N LYS A 138 -11.22 -5.29 26.72
CA LYS A 138 -11.81 -4.21 25.93
C LYS A 138 -11.33 -4.32 24.47
N TYR A 139 -12.05 -3.63 23.59
CA TYR A 139 -11.68 -3.59 22.18
C TYR A 139 -11.57 -2.13 21.73
N PHE A 140 -10.62 -1.86 20.86
CA PHE A 140 -10.52 -0.60 20.15
C PHE A 140 -10.38 -0.82 18.65
N SER A 141 -10.42 0.23 17.88
CA SER A 141 -10.27 0.20 16.42
C SER A 141 -9.15 1.13 15.97
N GLN A 142 -8.62 0.85 14.78
CA GLN A 142 -7.72 1.72 14.04
C GLN A 142 -8.36 2.05 12.70
N HIS A 143 -8.29 3.32 12.30
CA HIS A 143 -8.76 3.80 11.01
C HIS A 143 -7.72 4.75 10.41
N GLN A 144 -7.42 4.54 9.14
CA GLN A 144 -6.53 5.41 8.37
C GLN A 144 -7.24 5.90 7.12
N PHE A 145 -7.14 7.20 6.85
CA PHE A 145 -7.67 7.83 5.64
C PHE A 145 -6.53 8.52 4.93
N GLY A 146 -6.31 8.14 3.67
CA GLY A 146 -5.30 8.70 2.80
C GLY A 146 -5.92 9.46 1.64
N MET A 147 -5.31 10.56 1.27
CA MET A 147 -5.58 11.27 0.02
C MET A 147 -4.26 11.45 -0.71
N HIS A 148 -4.21 11.05 -1.98
CA HIS A 148 -3.08 11.26 -2.86
C HIS A 148 -3.53 12.01 -4.10
N GLY A 149 -2.83 13.10 -4.42
CA GLY A 149 -3.01 13.87 -5.63
C GLY A 149 -1.73 13.87 -6.46
N ALA A 150 -1.81 13.61 -7.77
CA ALA A 150 -0.65 13.60 -8.65
C ALA A 150 -0.87 14.44 -9.90
N PHE A 151 0.19 15.12 -10.34
CA PHE A 151 0.24 15.89 -11.57
C PHE A 151 1.62 15.85 -12.20
N VAL A 152 1.71 16.19 -13.48
CA VAL A 152 2.98 16.25 -14.22
C VAL A 152 3.33 17.69 -14.57
N LYS A 153 4.58 18.04 -14.34
CA LYS A 153 5.19 19.29 -14.77
C LYS A 153 6.42 19.01 -15.61
N SER A 154 6.48 19.61 -16.78
CA SER A 154 7.70 19.57 -17.61
C SER A 154 8.68 20.64 -17.20
N PHE A 155 9.92 20.24 -16.95
CA PHE A 155 11.03 21.16 -16.71
C PHE A 155 11.95 21.06 -17.92
N ARG A 156 11.96 22.09 -18.76
CA ARG A 156 12.58 22.04 -20.10
C ARG A 156 11.98 20.90 -20.93
N THR A 157 12.79 19.87 -21.23
CA THR A 157 12.40 18.69 -22.04
C THR A 157 12.06 17.46 -21.21
N PHE A 158 12.22 17.52 -19.88
CA PHE A 158 12.00 16.37 -19.00
C PHE A 158 10.70 16.55 -18.20
N PRO A 159 9.72 15.65 -18.37
CA PRO A 159 8.53 15.62 -17.51
C PRO A 159 8.86 14.96 -16.16
N PHE A 160 8.39 15.57 -15.08
CA PHE A 160 8.42 15.04 -13.72
C PHE A 160 6.99 14.89 -13.23
N GLY A 161 6.71 13.74 -12.61
CA GLY A 161 5.48 13.52 -11.85
C GLY A 161 5.68 13.97 -10.40
N PHE A 162 4.72 14.72 -9.88
CA PHE A 162 4.68 15.13 -8.48
C PHE A 162 3.46 14.52 -7.83
N GLY A 163 3.65 13.86 -6.71
CA GLY A 163 2.61 13.32 -5.85
C GLY A 163 2.61 14.03 -4.51
N MET A 164 1.42 14.37 -4.00
CA MET A 164 1.20 14.86 -2.66
C MET A 164 0.29 13.90 -1.91
N LYS A 165 0.67 13.53 -0.69
CA LYS A 165 -0.06 12.61 0.19
C LYS A 165 -0.49 13.34 1.45
N ILE A 166 -1.73 13.13 1.86
CA ILE A 166 -2.26 13.56 3.15
C ILE A 166 -2.75 12.29 3.85
N LEU A 167 -2.37 12.09 5.09
CA LEU A 167 -2.74 10.96 5.91
C LEU A 167 -3.41 11.43 7.20
N SER A 168 -4.58 10.88 7.51
CA SER A 168 -5.20 10.98 8.83
C SER A 168 -5.25 9.58 9.44
N SER A 169 -4.75 9.42 10.64
CA SER A 169 -4.74 8.15 11.39
C SER A 169 -5.44 8.34 12.72
N VAL A 170 -6.30 7.40 13.07
CA VAL A 170 -7.00 7.36 14.36
C VAL A 170 -6.82 5.97 14.94
N ILE A 171 -6.27 5.88 16.15
CA ILE A 171 -6.12 4.64 16.90
C ILE A 171 -6.62 4.86 18.32
N ASN A 172 -7.64 4.12 18.71
CA ASN A 172 -8.31 4.31 20.01
C ASN A 172 -8.73 5.79 20.19
N ASN A 173 -8.15 6.48 21.17
CA ASN A 173 -8.44 7.88 21.51
C ASN A 173 -7.39 8.86 20.95
N HIS A 174 -6.42 8.39 20.17
CA HIS A 174 -5.36 9.21 19.59
C HIS A 174 -5.57 9.42 18.10
N SER A 175 -5.27 10.62 17.65
CA SER A 175 -5.34 10.98 16.24
C SER A 175 -4.04 11.62 15.75
N ALA A 176 -3.74 11.43 14.48
CA ALA A 176 -2.59 12.01 13.83
C ALA A 176 -2.92 12.53 12.44
N LEU A 177 -2.19 13.52 12.00
CA LEU A 177 -2.25 14.09 10.66
C LEU A 177 -0.86 14.18 10.06
N GLY A 178 -0.73 13.82 8.79
CA GLY A 178 0.55 13.83 8.09
C GLY A 178 0.47 14.31 6.67
N ILE A 179 1.64 14.73 6.16
CA ILE A 179 1.84 15.15 4.77
C ILE A 179 3.12 14.52 4.21
N GLY A 180 3.08 14.15 2.96
CA GLY A 180 4.21 13.56 2.24
C GLY A 180 4.21 13.90 0.76
N PHE A 181 5.37 13.76 0.11
CA PHE A 181 5.54 14.07 -1.30
C PHE A 181 6.32 12.96 -2.00
N ASP A 182 5.98 12.72 -3.25
CA ASP A 182 6.66 11.77 -4.13
C ASP A 182 7.06 12.47 -5.44
N ILE A 183 8.16 12.02 -6.03
CA ILE A 183 8.62 12.47 -7.34
C ILE A 183 8.80 11.26 -8.23
N GLY A 184 8.23 11.30 -9.44
CA GLY A 184 8.27 10.21 -10.40
C GLY A 184 8.83 10.61 -11.74
N LEU A 185 9.49 9.65 -12.39
CA LEU A 185 10.05 9.78 -13.72
C LEU A 185 9.78 8.52 -14.54
N LEU A 186 9.63 8.70 -15.84
CA LEU A 186 9.55 7.59 -16.80
C LEU A 186 10.37 7.93 -18.05
N LYS A 187 11.20 7.02 -18.48
CA LYS A 187 11.98 7.15 -19.71
C LYS A 187 11.96 5.85 -20.51
N LYS A 188 11.63 5.95 -21.79
CA LYS A 188 11.77 4.82 -22.71
C LYS A 188 13.19 4.76 -23.25
N ILE A 189 13.84 3.61 -23.09
CA ILE A 189 15.18 3.33 -23.62
C ILE A 189 15.06 2.13 -24.56
N ARG A 190 15.14 2.39 -25.85
CA ARG A 190 14.89 1.38 -26.91
C ARG A 190 13.52 0.73 -26.75
N ILE A 191 13.51 -0.53 -26.31
CA ILE A 191 12.30 -1.36 -26.15
C ILE A 191 11.84 -1.48 -24.68
N VAL A 192 12.58 -0.86 -23.74
CA VAL A 192 12.32 -0.95 -22.29
C VAL A 192 11.88 0.41 -21.77
N ASP A 193 10.80 0.44 -21.02
CA ASP A 193 10.40 1.61 -20.23
C ASP A 193 11.03 1.49 -18.83
N ILE A 194 11.74 2.54 -18.39
CA ILE A 194 12.37 2.61 -17.07
C ILE A 194 11.68 3.69 -16.27
N GLY A 195 11.08 3.30 -15.15
CA GLY A 195 10.46 4.16 -14.17
C GLY A 195 11.34 4.36 -12.94
N LEU A 196 11.35 5.58 -12.42
CA LEU A 196 12.04 5.94 -11.18
C LEU A 196 11.05 6.68 -10.28
N VAL A 197 11.04 6.38 -8.98
CA VAL A 197 10.24 7.08 -7.99
C VAL A 197 11.08 7.34 -6.75
N LEU A 198 11.05 8.57 -6.29
CA LEU A 198 11.54 8.98 -4.98
C LEU A 198 10.32 9.23 -4.10
N ARG A 199 10.12 8.36 -3.11
CA ARG A 199 8.97 8.42 -2.20
C ARG A 199 9.33 9.16 -0.92
N ASN A 200 8.33 9.83 -0.34
CA ASN A 200 8.47 10.53 0.94
C ASN A 200 9.62 11.53 0.95
N PHE A 201 9.81 12.30 -0.13
CA PHE A 201 10.92 13.25 -0.29
C PHE A 201 10.50 14.69 0.08
N PRO A 202 11.32 15.45 0.85
CA PRO A 202 12.58 15.05 1.49
C PRO A 202 12.39 14.16 2.71
N ALA A 203 11.21 14.18 3.34
CA ALA A 203 10.70 13.33 4.38
C ALA A 203 9.19 13.47 4.45
N SER A 204 8.49 12.47 4.97
CA SER A 204 7.07 12.57 5.31
C SER A 204 6.94 12.56 6.83
N GLY A 205 6.06 13.40 7.37
CA GLY A 205 5.84 13.52 8.81
C GLY A 205 4.40 13.24 9.19
N LEU A 206 4.19 12.58 10.32
CA LEU A 206 2.91 12.34 10.96
C LEU A 206 2.98 12.91 12.38
N ILE A 207 2.07 13.81 12.70
CA ILE A 207 2.02 14.53 13.98
C ILE A 207 0.79 14.02 14.74
N TRP A 208 1.02 13.47 15.93
CA TRP A 208 -0.01 12.98 16.83
C TRP A 208 -0.55 14.08 17.75
N ASP A 209 -1.76 13.89 18.24
CA ASP A 209 -2.43 14.80 19.20
C ASP A 209 -1.68 14.97 20.53
N ASN A 210 -0.87 14.00 20.92
CA ASN A 210 0.02 14.06 22.10
C ASN A 210 1.33 14.82 21.84
N GLY A 211 1.53 15.38 20.62
CA GLY A 211 2.73 16.10 20.21
C GLY A 211 3.88 15.22 19.73
N SER A 212 3.74 13.90 19.71
CA SER A 212 4.76 13.03 19.13
C SER A 212 4.79 13.15 17.60
N ILE A 213 5.97 13.03 17.01
CA ILE A 213 6.19 13.14 15.57
C ILE A 213 6.82 11.85 15.07
N GLU A 214 6.19 11.23 14.09
CA GLU A 214 6.74 10.12 13.34
C GLU A 214 7.24 10.61 11.99
N ASN A 215 8.47 10.31 11.64
CA ASN A 215 9.06 10.66 10.35
C ASN A 215 9.30 9.40 9.53
N SER A 216 8.88 9.42 8.28
CA SER A 216 9.23 8.41 7.29
C SER A 216 10.36 8.91 6.41
N PHE A 217 11.43 8.12 6.32
CA PHE A 217 12.56 8.43 5.45
C PHE A 217 12.20 8.22 3.99
N SER A 218 12.89 8.95 3.13
CA SER A 218 12.77 8.77 1.69
C SER A 218 13.19 7.35 1.27
N SER A 219 12.46 6.79 0.33
CA SER A 219 12.82 5.54 -0.36
C SER A 219 12.86 5.75 -1.85
N PHE A 220 13.60 4.88 -2.55
CA PHE A 220 13.80 4.96 -3.98
C PHE A 220 13.34 3.67 -4.65
N SER A 221 12.52 3.78 -5.70
CA SER A 221 12.08 2.65 -6.50
C SER A 221 12.53 2.81 -7.94
N ILE A 222 13.10 1.75 -8.50
CA ILE A 222 13.44 1.65 -9.92
C ILE A 222 12.72 0.45 -10.53
N GLY A 223 12.01 0.66 -11.63
CA GLY A 223 11.31 -0.40 -12.34
C GLY A 223 11.61 -0.41 -13.82
N ALA A 224 11.63 -1.60 -14.42
CA ALA A 224 11.77 -1.79 -15.85
C ALA A 224 10.57 -2.58 -16.39
N HIS A 225 10.11 -2.22 -17.57
CA HIS A 225 9.00 -2.84 -18.26
C HIS A 225 9.35 -3.09 -19.72
N HIS A 226 8.96 -4.26 -20.22
CA HIS A 226 9.06 -4.63 -21.63
C HIS A 226 7.77 -5.30 -22.11
N ALA A 227 7.30 -4.90 -23.31
CA ALA A 227 6.16 -5.52 -23.97
C ALA A 227 6.63 -6.32 -25.19
N SER A 228 6.15 -7.55 -25.34
CA SER A 228 6.46 -8.43 -26.46
C SER A 228 5.20 -9.08 -27.02
N ASN A 229 5.17 -9.24 -28.34
CA ASN A 229 4.12 -10.00 -29.02
C ASN A 229 4.58 -11.44 -29.18
N ILE A 230 3.67 -12.40 -29.00
CA ILE A 230 3.97 -13.82 -29.25
C ILE A 230 3.76 -14.11 -30.72
N ASN A 231 4.84 -14.59 -31.37
CA ASN A 231 4.74 -15.06 -32.74
C ASN A 231 3.79 -16.27 -32.82
N GLY A 232 2.80 -16.18 -33.73
CA GLY A 232 1.80 -17.24 -33.94
C GLY A 232 0.50 -17.07 -33.18
N ILE A 233 0.41 -16.24 -32.17
CA ILE A 233 -0.84 -15.95 -31.45
C ILE A 233 -1.24 -14.49 -31.71
N LYS A 234 -2.21 -14.31 -32.61
CA LYS A 234 -2.73 -12.96 -32.93
C LYS A 234 -3.43 -12.36 -31.69
N PHE A 235 -3.25 -11.04 -31.51
CA PHE A 235 -3.90 -10.26 -30.45
C PHE A 235 -3.50 -10.64 -29.02
N PHE A 236 -2.33 -11.27 -28.82
CA PHE A 236 -1.80 -11.57 -27.51
C PHE A 236 -0.48 -10.83 -27.28
N VAL A 237 -0.43 -10.05 -26.18
CA VAL A 237 0.75 -9.27 -25.78
C VAL A 237 1.16 -9.71 -24.39
N ILE A 238 2.44 -9.93 -24.17
CA ILE A 238 3.01 -10.17 -22.84
C ILE A 238 3.77 -8.92 -22.39
N HIS A 239 3.45 -8.46 -21.20
CA HIS A 239 4.19 -7.45 -20.47
C HIS A 239 5.01 -8.14 -19.37
N SER A 240 6.30 -7.82 -19.30
CA SER A 240 7.22 -8.31 -18.28
C SER A 240 7.77 -7.13 -17.50
N MET A 241 7.76 -7.23 -16.17
CA MET A 241 8.15 -6.16 -15.27
C MET A 241 9.07 -6.66 -14.18
N ILE A 242 10.00 -5.81 -13.78
CA ILE A 242 10.84 -5.99 -12.59
C ILE A 242 10.93 -4.66 -11.87
N ASN A 243 10.91 -4.71 -10.54
CA ASN A 243 11.08 -3.56 -9.68
C ASN A 243 12.12 -3.84 -8.59
N CYS A 244 12.81 -2.78 -8.16
CA CYS A 244 13.77 -2.79 -7.07
C CYS A 244 13.47 -1.59 -6.18
N ASP A 245 13.12 -1.84 -4.93
CA ASP A 245 12.83 -0.85 -3.90
C ASP A 245 14.04 -0.76 -2.96
N ILE A 246 14.55 0.45 -2.76
CA ILE A 246 15.71 0.75 -1.95
C ILE A 246 15.27 1.67 -0.81
N GLY A 247 15.36 1.19 0.42
CA GLY A 247 15.02 1.91 1.63
C GLY A 247 16.27 2.24 2.46
N PHE A 248 16.20 3.35 3.19
CA PHE A 248 17.25 3.80 4.12
C PHE A 248 16.79 3.79 5.57
N SER A 249 15.67 3.16 5.84
CA SER A 249 15.15 2.93 7.19
C SER A 249 15.69 1.61 7.74
N ASN A 250 15.90 1.55 9.05
CA ASN A 250 16.42 0.37 9.73
C ASN A 250 15.35 -0.75 9.81
N ARG A 251 14.88 -1.23 8.64
CA ARG A 251 13.86 -2.30 8.53
C ARG A 251 14.49 -3.63 8.89
N HIS A 252 14.21 -4.13 10.10
CA HIS A 252 14.90 -5.30 10.61
C HIS A 252 14.31 -6.64 10.20
N ILE A 253 13.04 -6.73 9.81
CA ILE A 253 12.33 -8.01 9.75
C ILE A 253 11.92 -8.42 8.32
N ASP A 254 11.61 -7.48 7.42
CA ASP A 254 10.88 -7.78 6.18
C ASP A 254 11.64 -7.49 4.87
N SER A 255 12.95 -7.29 4.90
CA SER A 255 13.73 -6.99 3.70
C SER A 255 14.44 -8.22 3.14
N GLN A 256 14.41 -8.38 1.80
CA GLN A 256 15.08 -9.49 1.11
C GLN A 256 16.60 -9.39 1.23
N PHE A 257 17.15 -8.18 1.16
CA PHE A 257 18.56 -7.92 1.40
C PHE A 257 18.71 -6.71 2.31
N LYS A 258 19.63 -6.82 3.28
CA LYS A 258 19.88 -5.79 4.27
C LYS A 258 21.38 -5.64 4.57
N SER A 259 21.82 -4.38 4.62
CA SER A 259 23.17 -4.03 5.06
C SER A 259 23.15 -2.68 5.81
N GLY A 260 23.29 -2.73 7.13
CA GLY A 260 23.11 -1.55 7.98
C GLY A 260 21.72 -0.95 7.87
N SER A 261 21.62 0.34 7.55
CA SER A 261 20.36 1.04 7.30
C SER A 261 19.79 0.80 5.90
N LEU A 262 20.56 0.22 4.97
CA LEU A 262 20.14 -0.03 3.60
C LEU A 262 19.29 -1.31 3.53
N SER A 263 18.11 -1.22 2.93
CA SER A 263 17.27 -2.37 2.56
C SER A 263 17.03 -2.38 1.07
N ILE A 264 17.03 -3.57 0.46
CA ILE A 264 16.75 -3.75 -0.97
C ILE A 264 15.74 -4.89 -1.11
N ASP A 265 14.63 -4.58 -1.77
CA ASP A 265 13.58 -5.52 -2.05
C ASP A 265 13.30 -5.55 -3.56
N THR A 266 13.08 -6.73 -4.11
CA THR A 266 12.79 -6.92 -5.53
C THR A 266 11.43 -7.54 -5.71
N SER A 267 10.74 -7.11 -6.75
CA SER A 267 9.48 -7.70 -7.20
C SER A 267 9.49 -7.88 -8.72
N PHE A 268 8.68 -8.81 -9.21
CA PHE A 268 8.52 -9.02 -10.64
C PHE A 268 7.08 -9.42 -10.98
N GLY A 269 6.68 -9.12 -12.20
CA GLY A 269 5.34 -9.40 -12.68
C GLY A 269 5.29 -9.70 -14.18
N PHE A 270 4.27 -10.43 -14.54
CA PHE A 270 3.90 -10.72 -15.91
C PHE A 270 2.42 -10.46 -16.12
N GLU A 271 2.07 -9.87 -17.25
CA GLU A 271 0.69 -9.70 -17.67
C GLU A 271 0.53 -10.14 -19.12
N GLY A 272 -0.30 -11.14 -19.37
CA GLY A 272 -0.75 -11.54 -20.67
C GLY A 272 -2.09 -10.87 -21.01
N ILE A 273 -2.13 -10.13 -22.11
CA ILE A 273 -3.35 -9.44 -22.58
C ILE A 273 -3.83 -10.07 -23.86
N TYR A 274 -5.06 -10.55 -23.88
CA TYR A 274 -5.70 -11.10 -25.07
C TYR A 274 -6.85 -10.21 -25.54
N LYS A 275 -6.76 -9.73 -26.79
CA LYS A 275 -7.76 -8.85 -27.45
C LYS A 275 -8.14 -7.60 -26.64
N ASP A 276 -7.24 -7.08 -25.81
CA ASP A 276 -7.50 -5.96 -24.87
C ASP A 276 -8.73 -6.17 -23.96
N ARG A 277 -9.14 -7.42 -23.73
CA ARG A 277 -10.33 -7.77 -22.95
C ARG A 277 -10.06 -8.75 -21.81
N LEU A 278 -9.15 -9.70 -22.01
CA LEU A 278 -8.82 -10.71 -21.00
C LEU A 278 -7.38 -10.50 -20.54
N PHE A 279 -7.20 -10.52 -19.24
CA PHE A 279 -5.92 -10.26 -18.59
C PHE A 279 -5.59 -11.42 -17.67
N PHE A 280 -4.39 -11.96 -17.81
CA PHE A 280 -3.84 -13.04 -16.99
C PHE A 280 -2.57 -12.51 -16.35
N ARG A 281 -2.43 -12.61 -15.03
CA ARG A 281 -1.33 -11.99 -14.30
C ARG A 281 -0.72 -12.94 -13.30
N LEU A 282 0.60 -12.89 -13.20
CA LEU A 282 1.40 -13.61 -12.21
C LEU A 282 2.51 -12.68 -11.75
N GLY A 283 2.93 -12.84 -10.51
CA GLY A 283 4.02 -12.06 -9.97
C GLY A 283 4.54 -12.56 -8.64
N ARG A 284 5.52 -11.86 -8.14
CA ARG A 284 6.06 -11.99 -6.79
C ARG A 284 6.32 -10.60 -6.25
N ASN A 285 5.75 -10.31 -5.10
CA ASN A 285 5.91 -9.01 -4.47
C ASN A 285 7.24 -8.88 -3.69
N ASN A 286 7.52 -7.70 -3.18
CA ASN A 286 8.71 -7.39 -2.39
C ASN A 286 8.81 -8.21 -1.09
N LEU A 287 7.70 -8.68 -0.53
CA LEU A 287 7.65 -9.58 0.63
C LEU A 287 7.85 -11.06 0.23
N SER A 288 8.28 -11.33 -1.00
CA SER A 288 8.50 -12.67 -1.55
C SER A 288 7.23 -13.54 -1.67
N SER A 289 6.04 -12.95 -1.56
CA SER A 289 4.77 -13.64 -1.73
C SER A 289 4.43 -13.82 -3.20
N ALA A 290 3.97 -15.01 -3.58
CA ALA A 290 3.44 -15.24 -4.92
C ALA A 290 2.11 -14.51 -5.09
N THR A 291 1.94 -13.88 -6.25
CA THR A 291 0.73 -13.15 -6.59
C THR A 291 0.18 -13.63 -7.92
N GLY A 292 -1.12 -13.55 -8.09
CA GLY A 292 -1.77 -13.90 -9.34
C GLY A 292 -3.11 -13.17 -9.49
N GLY A 293 -3.61 -13.08 -10.70
CA GLY A 293 -4.89 -12.43 -10.92
C GLY A 293 -5.43 -12.58 -12.33
N LEU A 294 -6.69 -12.27 -12.43
CA LEU A 294 -7.45 -12.28 -13.68
C LEU A 294 -8.18 -10.96 -13.84
N GLY A 295 -8.34 -10.51 -15.08
CA GLY A 295 -9.13 -9.33 -15.38
C GLY A 295 -9.96 -9.53 -16.64
N ILE A 296 -11.13 -8.91 -16.64
CA ILE A 296 -12.02 -8.88 -17.82
C ILE A 296 -12.45 -7.43 -18.03
N LYS A 297 -12.32 -6.95 -19.27
CA LYS A 297 -12.74 -5.60 -19.65
C LYS A 297 -13.80 -5.68 -20.75
N TRP A 298 -14.89 -4.95 -20.53
CA TRP A 298 -15.90 -4.62 -21.53
C TRP A 298 -15.75 -3.14 -21.94
N ASN A 299 -16.57 -2.67 -22.83
CA ASN A 299 -16.43 -1.31 -23.38
C ASN A 299 -16.37 -0.23 -22.29
N ASN A 300 -17.29 -0.28 -21.33
CA ASN A 300 -17.48 0.78 -20.33
C ASN A 300 -17.11 0.38 -18.91
N TYR A 301 -16.81 -0.89 -18.65
CA TYR A 301 -16.48 -1.40 -17.32
C TYR A 301 -15.51 -2.57 -17.40
N GLY A 302 -14.80 -2.79 -16.33
CA GLY A 302 -13.89 -3.91 -16.14
C GLY A 302 -13.90 -4.39 -14.70
N ILE A 303 -13.51 -5.64 -14.51
CA ILE A 303 -13.35 -6.26 -13.21
C ILE A 303 -11.97 -6.92 -13.19
N ASP A 304 -11.21 -6.64 -12.16
CA ASP A 304 -9.94 -7.27 -11.87
C ASP A 304 -10.00 -7.96 -10.51
N TYR A 305 -9.46 -9.15 -10.44
CA TYR A 305 -9.29 -9.91 -9.18
C TYR A 305 -7.81 -10.22 -8.99
N ALA A 306 -7.34 -10.10 -7.75
CA ALA A 306 -6.01 -10.51 -7.35
C ALA A 306 -6.04 -11.38 -6.09
N PHE A 307 -5.11 -12.30 -6.06
CA PHE A 307 -4.81 -13.18 -4.95
C PHE A 307 -3.32 -13.05 -4.60
N LEU A 308 -3.01 -12.85 -3.31
CA LEU A 308 -1.66 -12.84 -2.79
C LEU A 308 -1.53 -13.96 -1.76
N SER A 309 -0.61 -14.88 -2.03
CA SER A 309 -0.28 -15.97 -1.11
C SER A 309 0.62 -15.44 -0.01
N LEU A 310 0.21 -15.58 1.24
CA LEU A 310 1.11 -15.34 2.36
C LEU A 310 1.96 -16.57 2.61
N ASN A 311 3.25 -16.38 2.89
CA ASN A 311 4.11 -17.45 3.38
C ASN A 311 3.55 -17.94 4.72
N SER A 312 3.26 -19.22 4.80
CA SER A 312 2.43 -19.90 5.80
C SER A 312 2.92 -19.90 7.25
N VAL A 313 3.98 -19.16 7.58
CA VAL A 313 4.57 -19.17 8.92
C VAL A 313 3.63 -18.60 10.00
N ALA A 314 2.66 -17.75 9.61
CA ALA A 314 1.76 -17.12 10.56
C ALA A 314 0.29 -17.61 10.52
N GLY A 315 -0.09 -18.50 9.59
CA GLY A 315 -1.48 -18.99 9.50
C GLY A 315 -2.55 -17.94 9.19
N LEU A 316 -2.14 -16.71 8.80
CA LEU A 316 -3.01 -15.53 8.69
C LEU A 316 -3.80 -15.43 7.37
N GLY A 317 -3.85 -16.49 6.57
CA GLY A 317 -4.64 -16.55 5.34
C GLY A 317 -4.03 -15.76 4.18
N SER A 318 -4.70 -15.79 3.05
CA SER A 318 -4.32 -15.08 1.83
C SER A 318 -5.04 -13.73 1.74
N HIS A 319 -4.50 -12.84 0.89
CA HIS A 319 -5.13 -11.56 0.60
C HIS A 319 -5.92 -11.63 -0.71
N HIS A 320 -7.07 -11.01 -0.72
CA HIS A 320 -7.97 -10.94 -1.87
C HIS A 320 -8.28 -9.49 -2.20
N LEU A 321 -8.17 -9.12 -3.47
CA LEU A 321 -8.49 -7.80 -3.96
C LEU A 321 -9.46 -7.90 -5.14
N ILE A 322 -10.45 -7.02 -5.16
CA ILE A 322 -11.36 -6.86 -6.28
C ILE A 322 -11.36 -5.39 -6.68
N SER A 323 -11.12 -5.11 -7.96
CA SER A 323 -11.20 -3.77 -8.53
C SER A 323 -12.29 -3.71 -9.59
N LEU A 324 -13.12 -2.69 -9.50
CA LEU A 324 -14.12 -2.33 -10.50
C LEU A 324 -13.67 -1.05 -11.19
N ASN A 325 -13.65 -1.08 -12.52
CA ASN A 325 -13.25 0.06 -13.34
C ASN A 325 -14.43 0.47 -14.23
N PHE A 326 -14.75 1.76 -14.28
CA PHE A 326 -15.86 2.31 -15.04
C PHE A 326 -15.39 3.48 -15.88
N SER A 327 -15.86 3.57 -17.13
CA SER A 327 -15.69 4.78 -17.93
C SER A 327 -16.44 5.95 -17.27
N LEU A 328 -15.74 7.04 -16.99
CA LEU A 328 -16.32 8.25 -16.40
C LEU A 328 -17.41 8.82 -17.28
N ASP A 329 -17.23 8.79 -18.60
CA ASP A 329 -18.24 9.28 -19.56
C ASP A 329 -19.53 8.49 -19.45
N TRP A 330 -19.44 7.16 -19.37
CA TRP A 330 -20.60 6.30 -19.18
C TRP A 330 -21.28 6.54 -17.82
N VAL A 331 -20.53 6.75 -16.74
CA VAL A 331 -21.09 7.06 -15.42
C VAL A 331 -21.84 8.39 -15.45
N LEU A 332 -21.23 9.43 -16.04
CA LEU A 332 -21.87 10.76 -16.15
C LEU A 332 -23.12 10.73 -17.05
N GLU A 333 -23.09 9.99 -18.14
CA GLU A 333 -24.26 9.79 -19.01
C GLU A 333 -25.42 9.13 -18.25
N LYS A 334 -25.13 8.13 -17.41
CA LYS A 334 -26.16 7.46 -16.59
C LYS A 334 -26.72 8.34 -15.48
N LEU A 335 -25.91 9.21 -14.90
CA LEU A 335 -26.33 10.09 -13.80
C LEU A 335 -27.09 11.34 -14.29
N TYR A 336 -26.66 11.91 -15.41
CA TYR A 336 -27.18 13.22 -15.87
C TYR A 336 -27.98 13.13 -17.18
N GLY A 337 -28.12 11.96 -17.79
CA GLY A 337 -28.72 11.78 -19.10
C GLY A 337 -27.78 12.16 -20.24
N SER A 338 -28.07 11.68 -21.44
CA SER A 338 -27.36 12.14 -22.64
C SER A 338 -27.68 13.61 -22.88
N ARG A 339 -26.68 14.47 -22.77
CA ARG A 339 -26.78 15.88 -23.19
C ARG A 339 -26.69 15.99 -24.70
#